data_20616014c51e53cbe823fe6c49594037
#
_entry.id   20616014c51e53cbe823fe6c49594037
#
_cell.length_a   1.000
_cell.length_b   1.000
_cell.length_c   1.000
_cell.angle_alpha   90.00
_cell.angle_beta   90.00
_cell.angle_gamma   90.00
#
_symmetry.space_group_name_H-M   'P 1'
#
loop_
_entity.id
_entity.type
_entity.pdbx_description
1 polymer ?
#
loop_
_entity_poly.entity_id
_entity_poly.type
_entity_poly.pdbx_seq_one_letter_code
_entity_poly.pdbx_strand_id
1 'polypeptide(L)'
;MLNELIFFEARIFRMFCKKLQVSPVDANKLFEKYGIWKYIEDTYDMLKLNGDECAVNDIWEILKVKGIKLEGEFYNKPETVNDKITEQKRFCADLILTDAIMDMAEEDGITWQEARSKIINSNAYTALYDFETGLWGNGPDYFRDFYKKTA
;
A
#
# COMPACT_ATOMS: atom_id res chain seq x y z
N MET A 1 -9.16 -15.05 1.15
CA MET A 1 -8.81 -14.94 -0.27
C MET A 1 -8.73 -13.49 -0.69
N LEU A 2 -9.85 -12.75 -0.80
CA LEU A 2 -9.79 -11.33 -1.21
C LEU A 2 -9.02 -10.46 -0.22
N ASN A 3 -9.23 -10.64 1.07
CA ASN A 3 -8.50 -9.86 2.08
C ASN A 3 -6.99 -10.13 2.06
N GLU A 4 -6.57 -11.34 1.72
CA GLU A 4 -5.14 -11.65 1.56
C GLU A 4 -4.53 -10.90 0.38
N LEU A 5 -5.27 -10.79 -0.73
CA LEU A 5 -4.82 -10.03 -1.89
C LEU A 5 -4.71 -8.54 -1.56
N ILE A 6 -5.72 -7.97 -0.92
CA ILE A 6 -5.73 -6.55 -0.53
C ILE A 6 -4.56 -6.26 0.43
N PHE A 7 -4.35 -7.14 1.40
CA PHE A 7 -3.24 -7.02 2.34
C PHE A 7 -1.87 -7.06 1.63
N PHE A 8 -1.72 -7.98 0.67
CA PHE A 8 -0.51 -8.09 -0.13
C PHE A 8 -0.27 -6.81 -0.94
N GLU A 9 -1.31 -6.30 -1.61
CA GLU A 9 -1.22 -5.06 -2.38
C GLU A 9 -0.83 -3.88 -1.50
N ALA A 10 -1.43 -3.76 -0.32
CA ALA A 10 -1.11 -2.69 0.63
C ALA A 10 0.37 -2.73 1.01
N ARG A 11 0.89 -3.92 1.29
CA ARG A 11 2.30 -4.10 1.67
C ARG A 11 3.24 -3.78 0.52
N ILE A 12 2.98 -4.30 -0.67
CA ILE A 12 3.83 -4.08 -1.84
C ILE A 12 3.82 -2.61 -2.24
N PHE A 13 2.65 -1.97 -2.23
CA PHE A 13 2.53 -0.55 -2.54
C PHE A 13 3.34 0.31 -1.57
N ARG A 14 3.19 0.05 -0.28
CA ARG A 14 3.95 0.75 0.77
C ARG A 14 5.46 0.61 0.56
N MET A 15 5.92 -0.62 0.29
CA MET A 15 7.34 -0.90 0.06
C MET A 15 7.85 -0.18 -1.19
N PHE A 16 7.06 -0.17 -2.25
CA PHE A 16 7.40 0.54 -3.49
C PHE A 16 7.59 2.03 -3.21
N CYS A 17 6.63 2.66 -2.55
CA CYS A 17 6.71 4.09 -2.22
C CYS A 17 7.96 4.43 -1.42
N LYS A 18 8.29 3.60 -0.44
CA LYS A 18 9.45 3.82 0.41
C LYS A 18 10.77 3.65 -0.36
N LYS A 19 10.89 2.57 -1.11
CA LYS A 19 12.15 2.24 -1.80
C LYS A 19 12.47 3.20 -2.93
N LEU A 20 11.46 3.68 -3.62
CA LEU A 20 11.64 4.58 -4.75
C LEU A 20 11.37 6.04 -4.40
N GLN A 21 11.08 6.32 -3.13
CA GLN A 21 10.85 7.67 -2.61
C GLN A 21 9.79 8.44 -3.41
N VAL A 22 8.67 7.76 -3.67
CA VAL A 22 7.52 8.30 -4.39
C VAL A 22 6.38 8.50 -3.40
N SER A 23 5.68 9.63 -3.51
CA SER A 23 4.50 9.86 -2.67
C SER A 23 3.39 8.85 -2.99
N PRO A 24 2.53 8.50 -2.02
CA PRO A 24 1.41 7.58 -2.28
C PRO A 24 0.50 8.04 -3.43
N VAL A 25 0.21 9.33 -3.51
CA VAL A 25 -0.65 9.87 -4.58
C VAL A 25 -0.01 9.66 -5.95
N ASP A 26 1.28 9.99 -6.08
CA ASP A 26 2.00 9.84 -7.34
C ASP A 26 2.19 8.36 -7.71
N ALA A 27 2.50 7.52 -6.74
CA ALA A 27 2.64 6.07 -6.95
C ALA A 27 1.31 5.47 -7.40
N ASN A 28 0.20 5.86 -6.78
CA ASN A 28 -1.12 5.36 -7.18
C ASN A 28 -1.48 5.77 -8.62
N LYS A 29 -1.13 6.99 -9.01
CA LYS A 29 -1.32 7.44 -10.41
C LYS A 29 -0.55 6.55 -11.38
N LEU A 30 0.70 6.20 -11.06
CA LEU A 30 1.49 5.29 -11.88
C LEU A 30 0.88 3.90 -11.93
N PHE A 31 0.46 3.38 -10.79
CA PHE A 31 -0.13 2.04 -10.70
C PHE A 31 -1.43 1.94 -11.50
N GLU A 32 -2.25 2.98 -11.47
CA GLU A 32 -3.49 3.02 -12.26
C GLU A 32 -3.20 3.18 -13.76
N LYS A 33 -2.34 4.14 -14.11
CA LYS A 33 -2.07 4.48 -15.51
C LYS A 33 -1.43 3.31 -16.28
N TYR A 34 -0.51 2.58 -15.65
CA TYR A 34 0.24 1.51 -16.32
C TYR A 34 -0.25 0.11 -15.97
N GLY A 35 -1.42 0.00 -15.35
CA GLY A 35 -2.04 -1.29 -15.05
C GLY A 35 -1.30 -2.12 -14.03
N ILE A 36 -0.56 -1.49 -13.12
CA ILE A 36 0.23 -2.21 -12.11
C ILE A 36 -0.67 -2.92 -11.10
N TRP A 37 -1.76 -2.28 -10.67
CA TRP A 37 -2.71 -2.92 -9.75
C TRP A 37 -3.26 -4.21 -10.38
N LYS A 38 -3.65 -4.15 -11.65
CA LYS A 38 -4.14 -5.32 -12.37
C LYS A 38 -3.06 -6.39 -12.52
N TYR A 39 -1.83 -5.99 -12.79
CA TYR A 39 -0.69 -6.91 -12.86
C TYR A 39 -0.53 -7.68 -11.55
N ILE A 40 -0.60 -6.99 -10.40
CA ILE A 40 -0.49 -7.64 -9.09
C ILE A 40 -1.65 -8.63 -8.90
N GLU A 41 -2.87 -8.22 -9.22
CA GLU A 41 -4.05 -9.06 -9.08
C GLU A 41 -3.96 -10.32 -9.95
N ASP A 42 -3.54 -10.16 -11.19
CA ASP A 42 -3.47 -11.26 -12.17
C ASP A 42 -2.32 -12.23 -11.87
N THR A 43 -1.25 -11.77 -11.24
CA THR A 43 -0.05 -12.58 -10.98
C THR A 43 0.20 -12.82 -9.49
N TYR A 44 -0.82 -12.63 -8.66
CA TYR A 44 -0.70 -12.69 -7.20
C TYR A 44 0.00 -13.97 -6.71
N ASP A 45 -0.43 -15.14 -7.22
CA ASP A 45 0.12 -16.42 -6.76
C ASP A 45 1.63 -16.53 -7.04
N MET A 46 2.06 -16.05 -8.21
CA MET A 46 3.47 -16.04 -8.58
C MET A 46 4.27 -15.05 -7.74
N LEU A 47 3.74 -13.83 -7.59
CA LEU A 47 4.43 -12.78 -6.82
C LEU A 47 4.58 -13.18 -5.34
N LYS A 48 3.54 -13.80 -4.79
CA LYS A 48 3.54 -14.29 -3.40
C LYS A 48 4.65 -15.33 -3.18
N LEU A 49 4.85 -16.24 -4.13
CA LEU A 49 5.89 -17.27 -4.05
C LEU A 49 7.29 -16.68 -4.15
N ASN A 50 7.48 -15.66 -4.95
CA ASN A 50 8.79 -15.07 -5.22
C ASN A 50 9.24 -14.07 -4.14
N GLY A 51 8.33 -13.63 -3.28
CA GLY A 51 8.63 -12.71 -2.18
C GLY A 51 8.42 -11.24 -2.52
N ASP A 52 8.31 -10.44 -1.47
CA ASP A 52 7.95 -9.02 -1.57
C ASP A 52 9.00 -8.19 -2.32
N GLU A 53 10.28 -8.42 -2.07
CA GLU A 53 11.37 -7.72 -2.73
C GLU A 53 11.34 -7.94 -4.24
N CYS A 54 11.12 -9.18 -4.66
CA CYS A 54 10.99 -9.52 -6.08
C CYS A 54 9.78 -8.84 -6.70
N ALA A 55 8.66 -8.79 -5.98
CA ALA A 55 7.45 -8.12 -6.48
C ALA A 55 7.69 -6.63 -6.73
N VAL A 56 8.31 -5.94 -5.77
CA VAL A 56 8.63 -4.51 -5.92
C VAL A 56 9.60 -4.29 -7.07
N ASN A 57 10.62 -5.13 -7.18
CA ASN A 57 11.60 -5.04 -8.27
C ASN A 57 10.95 -5.27 -9.65
N ASP A 58 10.06 -6.24 -9.76
CA ASP A 58 9.35 -6.53 -11.01
C ASP A 58 8.51 -5.33 -11.44
N ILE A 59 7.81 -4.70 -10.51
CA ILE A 59 7.02 -3.50 -10.78
C ILE A 59 7.94 -2.36 -11.27
N TRP A 60 9.06 -2.18 -10.61
CA TRP A 60 10.06 -1.17 -11.01
C TRP A 60 10.55 -1.41 -12.43
N GLU A 61 10.87 -2.66 -12.77
CA GLU A 61 11.32 -3.02 -14.12
C GLU A 61 10.23 -2.75 -15.18
N ILE A 62 8.98 -3.04 -14.87
CA ILE A 62 7.85 -2.74 -15.78
C ILE A 62 7.79 -1.23 -16.06
N LEU A 63 7.90 -0.41 -15.04
CA LEU A 63 7.83 1.05 -15.18
C LEU A 63 9.02 1.59 -15.95
N LYS A 64 10.22 1.05 -15.74
CA LYS A 64 11.41 1.43 -16.51
C LYS A 64 11.23 1.14 -18.00
N VAL A 65 10.70 -0.02 -18.35
CA VAL A 65 10.44 -0.39 -19.74
C VAL A 65 9.48 0.59 -20.41
N LYS A 66 8.55 1.15 -19.64
CA LYS A 66 7.61 2.17 -20.13
C LYS A 66 8.19 3.58 -20.15
N GLY A 67 9.48 3.73 -19.83
CA GLY A 67 10.17 5.01 -19.88
C GLY A 67 9.98 5.89 -18.65
N ILE A 68 9.45 5.34 -17.57
CA ILE A 68 9.23 6.10 -16.32
C ILE A 68 10.56 6.21 -15.58
N LYS A 69 10.94 7.44 -15.25
CA LYS A 69 12.12 7.73 -14.44
C LYS A 69 11.68 8.17 -13.05
N LEU A 70 12.10 7.42 -12.04
CA LEU A 70 11.89 7.78 -10.65
C LEU A 70 13.25 8.20 -10.06
N GLU A 71 13.25 9.27 -9.28
CA GLU A 71 14.49 9.86 -8.76
C GLU A 71 15.12 9.03 -7.64
N GLY A 72 14.35 8.16 -6.98
CA GLY A 72 14.85 7.33 -5.89
C GLY A 72 15.65 6.14 -6.39
N GLU A 73 16.71 5.80 -5.66
CA GLU A 73 17.44 4.56 -5.87
C GLU A 73 16.79 3.44 -5.07
N PHE A 74 16.90 2.21 -5.58
CA PHE A 74 16.43 1.02 -4.87
C PHE A 74 17.29 0.83 -3.62
N TYR A 75 16.70 1.11 -2.44
CA TYR A 75 17.44 1.19 -1.19
C TYR A 75 17.26 -0.07 -0.35
N ASN A 76 18.37 -0.78 -0.12
CA ASN A 76 18.44 -1.94 0.77
C ASN A 76 19.25 -1.57 2.02
N LYS A 77 18.55 -1.30 3.12
CA LYS A 77 19.17 -1.02 4.42
C LYS A 77 19.14 -2.27 5.27
N PRO A 78 20.24 -2.65 5.96
CA PRO A 78 20.20 -3.74 6.93
C PRO A 78 19.15 -3.46 8.02
N GLU A 79 18.42 -4.50 8.43
CA GLU A 79 17.37 -4.37 9.42
C GLU A 79 17.97 -4.24 10.84
N THR A 80 17.51 -3.24 11.58
CA THR A 80 17.89 -3.02 12.99
C THR A 80 16.72 -3.42 13.90
N VAL A 81 16.95 -3.40 15.22
CA VAL A 81 15.89 -3.66 16.21
C VAL A 81 14.75 -2.66 16.07
N ASN A 82 15.08 -1.37 15.87
CA ASN A 82 14.06 -0.32 15.67
C ASN A 82 13.28 -0.55 14.38
N ASP A 83 13.96 -1.01 13.33
CA ASP A 83 13.31 -1.33 12.05
C ASP A 83 12.31 -2.48 12.22
N LYS A 84 12.62 -3.47 13.07
CA LYS A 84 11.70 -4.58 13.37
C LYS A 84 10.45 -4.13 14.09
N ILE A 85 10.59 -3.26 15.08
CA ILE A 85 9.44 -2.66 15.80
C ILE A 85 8.58 -1.86 14.82
N THR A 86 9.21 -1.07 13.97
CA THR A 86 8.53 -0.30 12.95
C THR A 86 7.81 -1.20 11.95
N GLU A 87 8.42 -2.34 11.57
CA GLU A 87 7.79 -3.30 10.67
C GLU A 87 6.54 -3.94 11.30
N GLN A 88 6.54 -4.19 12.59
CA GLN A 88 5.35 -4.65 13.32
C GLN A 88 4.23 -3.62 13.25
N LYS A 89 4.56 -2.33 13.41
CA LYS A 89 3.58 -1.24 13.29
C LYS A 89 3.04 -1.14 11.86
N ARG A 90 3.88 -1.32 10.86
CA ARG A 90 3.47 -1.36 9.45
C ARG A 90 2.53 -2.51 9.18
N PHE A 91 2.81 -3.68 9.75
CA PHE A 91 1.93 -4.83 9.64
C PHE A 91 0.54 -4.52 10.19
N CYS A 92 0.45 -3.91 11.36
CA CYS A 92 -0.81 -3.49 11.96
C CYS A 92 -1.54 -2.47 11.07
N ALA A 93 -0.81 -1.49 10.54
CA ALA A 93 -1.37 -0.50 9.62
C ALA A 93 -1.89 -1.13 8.33
N ASP A 94 -1.15 -2.09 7.77
CA ASP A 94 -1.58 -2.82 6.57
C ASP A 94 -2.88 -3.60 6.82
N LEU A 95 -3.04 -4.20 8.00
CA LEU A 95 -4.28 -4.89 8.38
C LEU A 95 -5.45 -3.91 8.50
N ILE A 96 -5.23 -2.77 9.14
CA ILE A 96 -6.25 -1.73 9.29
C ILE A 96 -6.68 -1.22 7.91
N LEU A 97 -5.73 -0.96 7.03
CA LEU A 97 -6.01 -0.51 5.67
C LEU A 97 -6.85 -1.55 4.91
N THR A 98 -6.48 -2.82 5.01
CA THR A 98 -7.19 -3.92 4.36
C THR A 98 -8.65 -3.96 4.80
N ASP A 99 -8.88 -3.94 6.11
CA ASP A 99 -10.24 -3.98 6.66
C ASP A 99 -11.03 -2.73 6.28
N ALA A 100 -10.41 -1.56 6.29
CA ALA A 100 -11.06 -0.31 5.91
C ALA A 100 -11.47 -0.31 4.43
N ILE A 101 -10.64 -0.84 3.55
CA ILE A 101 -10.95 -0.96 2.11
C ILE A 101 -12.18 -1.85 1.92
N MET A 102 -12.18 -3.01 2.56
CA MET A 102 -13.30 -3.97 2.44
C MET A 102 -14.60 -3.39 2.98
N ASP A 103 -14.55 -2.78 4.16
CA ASP A 103 -15.72 -2.21 4.80
C ASP A 103 -16.29 -1.02 4.01
N MET A 104 -15.43 -0.16 3.51
CA MET A 104 -15.83 0.98 2.70
C MET A 104 -16.49 0.54 1.38
N ALA A 105 -15.92 -0.47 0.75
CA ALA A 105 -16.50 -1.02 -0.49
C ALA A 105 -17.91 -1.53 -0.25
N GLU A 106 -18.13 -2.27 0.84
CA GLU A 106 -19.43 -2.79 1.19
C GLU A 106 -20.42 -1.69 1.56
N GLU A 107 -20.03 -0.76 2.41
CA GLU A 107 -20.93 0.32 2.87
C GLU A 107 -21.30 1.30 1.78
N ASP A 108 -20.34 1.67 0.93
CA ASP A 108 -20.57 2.70 -0.09
C ASP A 108 -21.03 2.10 -1.42
N GLY A 109 -21.11 0.77 -1.53
CA GLY A 109 -21.54 0.11 -2.76
C GLY A 109 -20.59 0.32 -3.93
N ILE A 110 -19.29 0.44 -3.65
CA ILE A 110 -18.24 0.62 -4.66
C ILE A 110 -17.34 -0.61 -4.69
N THR A 111 -16.51 -0.72 -5.72
CA THR A 111 -15.52 -1.80 -5.77
C THR A 111 -14.42 -1.56 -4.74
N TRP A 112 -13.79 -2.65 -4.32
CA TRP A 112 -12.66 -2.51 -3.38
C TRP A 112 -11.48 -1.77 -4.03
N GLN A 113 -11.34 -1.87 -5.36
CA GLN A 113 -10.32 -1.10 -6.08
C GLN A 113 -10.58 0.40 -5.99
N GLU A 114 -11.84 0.81 -6.13
CA GLU A 114 -12.23 2.21 -5.94
C GLU A 114 -12.00 2.68 -4.51
N ALA A 115 -12.36 1.85 -3.53
CA ALA A 115 -12.14 2.15 -2.12
C ALA A 115 -10.65 2.31 -1.82
N ARG A 116 -9.82 1.41 -2.35
CA ARG A 116 -8.37 1.49 -2.22
C ARG A 116 -7.83 2.82 -2.73
N SER A 117 -8.22 3.21 -3.94
CA SER A 117 -7.78 4.48 -4.54
C SER A 117 -8.20 5.68 -3.71
N LYS A 118 -9.44 5.72 -3.24
CA LYS A 118 -9.94 6.83 -2.43
C LYS A 118 -9.14 6.99 -1.14
N ILE A 119 -8.84 5.89 -0.46
CA ILE A 119 -8.09 5.93 0.79
C ILE A 119 -6.64 6.32 0.55
N ILE A 120 -5.98 5.75 -0.46
CA ILE A 120 -4.59 6.07 -0.78
C ILE A 120 -4.43 7.56 -1.13
N ASN A 121 -5.39 8.14 -1.83
CA ASN A 121 -5.34 9.54 -2.24
C ASN A 121 -5.74 10.51 -1.12
N SER A 122 -6.09 10.01 0.06
CA SER A 122 -6.52 10.84 1.19
C SER A 122 -5.38 11.10 2.17
N ASN A 123 -5.56 12.13 2.99
CA ASN A 123 -4.64 12.42 4.10
C ASN A 123 -4.64 11.31 5.15
N ALA A 124 -5.72 10.54 5.25
CA ALA A 124 -5.83 9.44 6.21
C ALA A 124 -4.79 8.35 5.94
N TYR A 125 -4.48 8.05 4.68
CA TYR A 125 -3.46 7.06 4.33
C TYR A 125 -2.10 7.47 4.90
N THR A 126 -1.68 8.70 4.67
CA THR A 126 -0.40 9.21 5.18
C THR A 126 -0.39 9.21 6.71
N ALA A 127 -1.50 9.60 7.34
CA ALA A 127 -1.62 9.60 8.79
C ALA A 127 -1.54 8.19 9.39
N LEU A 128 -2.10 7.18 8.70
CA LEU A 128 -2.05 5.79 9.16
C LEU A 128 -0.60 5.29 9.26
N TYR A 129 0.24 5.65 8.30
CA TYR A 129 1.64 5.23 8.26
C TYR A 129 2.59 6.21 8.94
N ASP A 130 2.07 7.32 9.48
CA ASP A 130 2.79 8.17 10.42
C ASP A 130 2.52 7.62 11.83
N PHE A 131 3.48 6.88 12.38
CA PHE A 131 3.26 6.12 13.61
C PHE A 131 3.12 6.99 14.85
N GLU A 132 3.42 8.26 14.76
CA GLU A 132 3.18 9.21 15.86
C GLU A 132 1.70 9.51 16.06
N THR A 133 0.86 9.32 15.02
CA THR A 133 -0.59 9.56 15.14
C THR A 133 -1.30 8.52 16.00
N GLY A 134 -0.70 7.33 16.14
CA GLY A 134 -1.32 6.22 16.86
C GLY A 134 -2.44 5.51 16.13
N LEU A 135 -2.77 5.90 14.91
CA LEU A 135 -3.85 5.27 14.13
C LEU A 135 -3.62 3.78 13.90
N TRP A 136 -2.36 3.39 13.71
CA TRP A 136 -1.98 2.00 13.52
C TRP A 136 -2.37 1.07 14.68
N GLY A 137 -2.57 1.62 15.88
CA GLY A 137 -2.89 0.85 17.07
C GLY A 137 -4.34 0.94 17.52
N ASN A 138 -5.21 1.68 16.82
CA ASN A 138 -6.57 1.97 17.26
C ASN A 138 -7.68 1.22 16.51
N GLY A 139 -7.31 0.37 15.56
CA GLY A 139 -8.27 -0.46 14.85
C GLY A 139 -8.92 0.20 13.64
N PRO A 140 -9.60 -0.62 12.79
CA PRO A 140 -10.12 -0.14 11.50
C PRO A 140 -11.29 0.84 11.65
N ASP A 141 -12.13 0.71 12.66
CA ASP A 141 -13.27 1.61 12.87
C ASP A 141 -12.80 3.02 13.20
N TYR A 142 -11.80 3.14 14.05
CA TYR A 142 -11.20 4.42 14.40
C TYR A 142 -10.58 5.09 13.18
N PHE A 143 -9.87 4.32 12.37
CA PHE A 143 -9.27 4.81 11.12
C PHE A 143 -10.34 5.29 10.14
N ARG A 144 -11.42 4.55 9.98
CA ARG A 144 -12.51 4.92 9.09
C ARG A 144 -13.19 6.21 9.51
N ASP A 145 -13.38 6.42 10.82
CA ASP A 145 -13.91 7.67 11.34
C ASP A 145 -12.96 8.84 11.03
N PHE A 146 -11.66 8.62 11.21
CA PHE A 146 -10.64 9.61 10.86
C PHE A 146 -10.69 9.95 9.37
N TYR A 147 -10.80 8.93 8.52
CA TYR A 147 -10.93 9.13 7.07
C TYR A 147 -12.14 10.01 6.74
N LYS A 148 -13.29 9.71 7.32
CA LYS A 148 -14.53 10.46 7.07
C LYS A 148 -14.41 11.92 7.49
N LYS A 149 -13.71 12.19 8.58
CA LYS A 149 -13.53 13.56 9.10
C LYS A 149 -12.52 14.37 8.29
N THR A 150 -11.59 13.73 7.61
CA THR A 150 -10.50 14.39 6.89
C THR A 150 -10.65 14.34 5.37
N ALA A 151 -11.62 13.61 4.89
CA ALA A 151 -11.88 13.49 3.45
C ALA A 151 -12.54 14.74 2.86
#